data_3a97bc466ef59c5e3590c9376a3a9ac4
#
_entry.id   3a97bc466ef59c5e3590c9376a3a9ac4
#
_cell.length_a   1.000
_cell.length_b   1.000
_cell.length_c   1.000
_cell.angle_alpha   90.00
_cell.angle_beta   90.00
_cell.angle_gamma   90.00
#
_symmetry.space_group_name_H-M   'P 1'
#
loop_
_entity.id
_entity.type
_entity.pdbx_description
1 polymer ?
#
loop_
_entity_poly.entity_id
_entity_poly.type
_entity_poly.pdbx_seq_one_letter_code
_entity_poly.pdbx_strand_id
1 'polypeptide(L)'
;MKLKNMRRSEDTEQIHVCNWAAWNENRYPELKWLHHIPNGGSRNKAEAVKLKSMGVKSGVSDLHLPYAKGVYIGLYIEMKYGTGSHQDSQIEFLHDMAKNGHY
;
A
#
# COMPACT_ATOMS: atom_id res chain seq x y z
N MET A 1 -11.72 15.05 5.82
CA MET A 1 -11.25 14.47 7.09
C MET A 1 -10.15 15.35 7.68
N LYS A 2 -10.25 15.66 8.97
CA LYS A 2 -9.28 16.52 9.65
C LYS A 2 -8.18 15.64 10.27
N LEU A 3 -7.09 15.46 9.58
CA LEU A 3 -6.01 14.58 10.04
C LEU A 3 -5.36 15.06 11.34
N LYS A 4 -5.34 16.37 11.59
CA LYS A 4 -4.73 16.92 12.80
C LYS A 4 -5.39 16.42 14.10
N ASN A 5 -6.63 15.95 14.03
CA ASN A 5 -7.36 15.43 15.17
C ASN A 5 -7.30 13.91 15.26
N MET A 6 -6.59 13.26 14.36
CA MET A 6 -6.47 11.81 14.32
C MET A 6 -5.19 11.36 15.02
N ARG A 7 -5.31 10.26 15.77
CA ARG A 7 -4.13 9.63 16.38
C ARG A 7 -3.21 9.11 15.27
N ARG A 8 -1.91 9.33 15.41
CA ARG A 8 -0.94 8.83 14.43
C ARG A 8 -0.91 7.31 14.43
N SER A 9 -0.88 6.74 13.26
CA SER A 9 -0.87 5.29 13.02
C SER A 9 -0.44 5.04 11.58
N GLU A 10 -0.31 3.76 11.20
CA GLU A 10 -0.05 3.41 9.80
C GLU A 10 -1.16 3.95 8.91
N ASP A 11 -2.42 3.86 9.34
CA ASP A 11 -3.56 4.34 8.57
C ASP A 11 -3.48 5.85 8.33
N THR A 12 -3.22 6.64 9.37
CA THR A 12 -3.13 8.08 9.22
C THR A 12 -1.93 8.50 8.39
N GLU A 13 -0.81 7.81 8.52
CA GLU A 13 0.36 8.08 7.68
C GLU A 13 0.07 7.76 6.22
N GLN A 14 -0.66 6.69 5.94
CA GLN A 14 -1.08 6.34 4.59
C GLN A 14 -2.00 7.42 4.00
N ILE A 15 -2.94 7.92 4.80
CA ILE A 15 -3.82 9.01 4.36
C ILE A 15 -3.00 10.25 3.99
N HIS A 16 -1.95 10.56 4.76
CA HIS A 16 -1.06 11.67 4.42
C HIS A 16 -0.37 11.46 3.08
N VAL A 17 0.12 10.26 2.81
CA VAL A 17 0.75 9.94 1.53
C VAL A 17 -0.23 10.12 0.38
N CYS A 18 -1.45 9.62 0.53
CA CYS A 18 -2.48 9.72 -0.50
C CYS A 18 -2.91 11.17 -0.74
N ASN A 19 -3.00 11.97 0.32
CA ASN A 19 -3.29 13.40 0.21
C ASN A 19 -2.17 14.14 -0.52
N TRP A 20 -0.92 13.82 -0.18
CA TRP A 20 0.24 14.40 -0.87
C TRP A 20 0.18 14.08 -2.36
N ALA A 21 -0.12 12.83 -2.70
CA ALA A 21 -0.23 12.42 -4.11
C ALA A 21 -1.32 13.20 -4.83
N ALA A 22 -2.49 13.35 -4.22
CA ALA A 22 -3.59 14.10 -4.80
C ALA A 22 -3.21 15.56 -5.05
N TRP A 23 -2.52 16.19 -4.09
CA TRP A 23 -2.09 17.59 -4.21
C TRP A 23 -1.02 17.79 -5.29
N ASN A 24 -0.30 16.74 -5.67
CA ASN A 24 0.80 16.83 -6.61
C ASN A 24 0.47 16.25 -7.99
N GLU A 25 -0.77 15.87 -8.25
CA GLU A 25 -1.18 15.30 -9.53
C GLU A 25 -0.93 16.25 -10.71
N ASN A 26 -1.08 17.56 -10.51
CA ASN A 26 -0.83 18.53 -11.57
C ASN A 26 0.64 18.54 -11.99
N ARG A 27 1.53 18.32 -11.03
CA ARG A 27 2.98 18.30 -11.30
C ARG A 27 3.44 16.92 -11.78
N TYR A 28 2.86 15.86 -11.20
CA TYR A 28 3.19 14.47 -11.52
C TYR A 28 1.91 13.71 -11.83
N PRO A 29 1.42 13.76 -13.08
CA PRO A 29 0.13 13.17 -13.46
C PRO A 29 -0.03 11.69 -13.11
N GLU A 30 1.07 10.93 -13.08
CA GLU A 30 1.05 9.51 -12.74
C GLU A 30 0.57 9.25 -11.30
N LEU A 31 0.68 10.23 -10.40
CA LEU A 31 0.22 10.07 -9.02
C LEU A 31 -1.29 9.88 -8.90
N LYS A 32 -2.04 10.21 -9.94
CA LYS A 32 -3.47 9.92 -10.04
C LYS A 32 -3.75 8.43 -9.80
N TRP A 33 -2.81 7.58 -10.16
CA TRP A 33 -3.01 6.13 -10.11
C TRP A 33 -2.43 5.46 -8.87
N LEU A 34 -1.86 6.24 -7.94
CA LEU A 34 -1.46 5.69 -6.65
C LEU A 34 -2.72 5.24 -5.90
N HIS A 35 -2.76 3.98 -5.49
CA HIS A 35 -3.96 3.42 -4.86
C HIS A 35 -3.61 2.44 -3.76
N HIS A 36 -4.57 2.24 -2.86
CA HIS A 36 -4.48 1.30 -1.77
C HIS A 36 -4.99 -0.07 -2.20
N ILE A 37 -4.29 -1.10 -1.76
CA ILE A 37 -4.70 -2.49 -1.94
C ILE A 37 -5.17 -3.00 -0.58
N PRO A 38 -6.49 -3.08 -0.33
CA PRO A 38 -6.99 -3.61 0.94
C PRO A 38 -6.52 -5.05 1.11
N ASN A 39 -5.90 -5.33 2.23
CA ASN A 39 -5.23 -6.59 2.45
C ASN A 39 -5.39 -7.00 3.91
N GLY A 40 -6.29 -7.93 4.17
CA GLY A 40 -6.59 -8.38 5.50
C GLY A 40 -7.48 -7.40 6.25
N GLY A 41 -7.50 -7.50 7.57
CA GLY A 41 -8.29 -6.61 8.40
C GLY A 41 -9.78 -6.89 8.40
N SER A 42 -10.22 -7.97 7.78
CA SER A 42 -11.62 -8.38 7.89
C SER A 42 -11.91 -8.81 9.32
N ARG A 43 -12.97 -8.27 9.89
CA ARG A 43 -13.42 -8.57 11.26
C ARG A 43 -14.31 -9.80 11.32
N ASN A 44 -14.76 -10.27 10.16
CA ASN A 44 -15.74 -11.34 10.04
C ASN A 44 -15.08 -12.50 9.32
N LYS A 45 -15.17 -13.68 9.93
CA LYS A 45 -14.53 -14.87 9.39
C LYS A 45 -15.08 -15.25 8.00
N ALA A 46 -16.39 -15.14 7.81
CA ALA A 46 -17.02 -15.42 6.52
C ALA A 46 -16.55 -14.43 5.44
N GLU A 47 -16.43 -13.15 5.81
CA GLU A 47 -15.94 -12.12 4.92
C GLU A 47 -14.47 -12.37 4.55
N ALA A 48 -13.65 -12.75 5.53
CA ALA A 48 -12.25 -13.08 5.30
C ALA A 48 -12.08 -14.23 4.32
N VAL A 49 -12.88 -15.29 4.48
CA VAL A 49 -12.89 -16.44 3.57
C VAL A 49 -13.29 -16.01 2.16
N LYS A 50 -14.32 -15.18 2.04
CA LYS A 50 -14.78 -14.66 0.75
C LYS A 50 -13.70 -13.84 0.05
N LEU A 51 -13.06 -12.91 0.77
CA LEU A 51 -12.00 -12.08 0.22
C LEU A 51 -10.82 -12.92 -0.25
N LYS A 52 -10.43 -13.92 0.54
CA LYS A 52 -9.37 -14.83 0.15
C LYS A 52 -9.72 -15.60 -1.11
N SER A 53 -10.97 -16.07 -1.22
CA SER A 53 -11.46 -16.77 -2.40
C SER A 53 -11.46 -15.86 -3.64
N MET A 54 -11.66 -14.57 -3.44
CA MET A 54 -11.62 -13.57 -4.51
C MET A 54 -10.20 -13.15 -4.89
N GLY A 55 -9.18 -13.66 -4.22
CA GLY A 55 -7.81 -13.42 -4.60
C GLY A 55 -7.03 -12.43 -3.72
N VAL A 56 -7.59 -12.02 -2.60
CA VAL A 56 -6.84 -11.19 -1.64
C VAL A 56 -5.70 -12.03 -1.07
N LYS A 57 -4.49 -11.49 -1.10
CA LYS A 57 -3.27 -12.16 -0.68
C LYS A 57 -2.65 -11.48 0.53
N SER A 58 -2.30 -12.28 1.53
CA SER A 58 -1.52 -11.79 2.67
C SER A 58 -0.15 -11.31 2.20
N GLY A 59 0.33 -10.22 2.78
CA GLY A 59 1.68 -9.71 2.52
C GLY A 59 1.81 -8.71 1.38
N VAL A 60 0.77 -8.55 0.55
CA VAL A 60 0.79 -7.54 -0.51
C VAL A 60 0.85 -6.16 0.12
N SER A 61 1.69 -5.28 -0.44
CA SER A 61 1.91 -3.95 0.11
C SER A 61 0.67 -3.07 0.09
N ASP A 62 0.66 -2.06 0.96
CA ASP A 62 -0.50 -1.18 1.16
C ASP A 62 -0.84 -0.35 -0.06
N LEU A 63 0.18 0.16 -0.76
CA LEU A 63 0.00 1.08 -1.87
C LEU A 63 0.74 0.60 -3.10
N HIS A 64 0.18 0.88 -4.26
CA HIS A 64 0.77 0.55 -5.55
C HIS A 64 0.66 1.73 -6.51
N LEU A 65 1.76 2.06 -7.18
CA LEU A 65 1.79 3.00 -8.27
C LEU A 65 2.18 2.26 -9.54
N PRO A 66 1.24 1.96 -10.45
CA PRO A 66 1.51 1.23 -11.69
C PRO A 66 2.09 2.17 -12.76
N TYR A 67 3.29 2.65 -12.53
CA TYR A 67 3.95 3.61 -13.42
C TYR A 67 5.42 3.25 -13.53
N ALA A 68 5.88 3.00 -14.76
CA ALA A 68 7.28 2.67 -15.03
C ALA A 68 8.13 3.93 -15.00
N LYS A 69 9.28 3.86 -14.32
CA LYS A 69 10.22 4.97 -14.28
C LYS A 69 11.65 4.44 -14.10
N GLY A 70 12.56 4.91 -14.94
CA GLY A 70 13.92 4.44 -14.93
C GLY A 70 13.96 2.95 -15.26
N VAL A 71 14.62 2.16 -14.42
CA VAL A 71 14.73 0.72 -14.59
C VAL A 71 13.56 -0.04 -13.95
N TYR A 72 12.65 0.66 -13.27
CA TYR A 72 11.57 0.04 -12.52
C TYR A 72 10.27 0.06 -13.31
N ILE A 73 9.47 -1.00 -13.18
CA ILE A 73 8.18 -1.12 -13.87
C ILE A 73 7.00 -0.65 -13.02
N GLY A 74 7.23 -0.37 -11.75
CA GLY A 74 6.20 0.13 -10.84
C GLY A 74 6.76 0.28 -9.44
N LEU A 75 5.92 0.76 -8.53
CA LEU A 75 6.30 1.02 -7.13
C LEU A 75 5.29 0.40 -6.19
N TYR A 76 5.77 -0.30 -5.18
CA TYR A 76 4.98 -0.75 -4.04
C TYR A 76 5.46 -0.07 -2.77
N ILE A 77 4.53 0.33 -1.92
CA ILE A 77 4.84 0.96 -0.63
C ILE A 77 4.15 0.19 0.48
N GLU A 78 4.96 -0.33 1.40
CA GLU A 78 4.48 -0.93 2.64
C GLU A 78 4.57 0.10 3.76
N MET A 79 3.43 0.42 4.39
CA MET A 79 3.40 1.42 5.45
C MET A 79 3.80 0.80 6.78
N LYS A 80 4.65 1.51 7.52
CA LYS A 80 5.02 1.16 8.90
C LYS A 80 5.03 2.42 9.75
N TYR A 81 4.61 2.27 11.01
CA TYR A 81 4.65 3.36 11.97
C TYR A 81 5.28 2.89 13.27
N GLY A 82 6.18 3.70 13.81
CA GLY A 82 6.83 3.39 15.08
C GLY A 82 7.82 2.23 14.96
N THR A 83 7.76 1.30 15.91
CA THR A 83 8.67 0.17 16.00
C THR A 83 8.14 -1.10 15.35
N GLY A 84 7.08 -0.98 14.57
CA GLY A 84 6.51 -2.13 13.89
C GLY A 84 7.51 -2.78 12.93
N SER A 85 7.46 -4.11 12.86
CA SER A 85 8.33 -4.86 11.95
C SER A 85 7.49 -5.51 10.84
N HIS A 86 8.16 -5.86 9.73
CA HIS A 86 7.51 -6.57 8.64
C HIS A 86 7.24 -8.02 9.04
N GLN A 87 6.08 -8.54 8.63
CA GLN A 87 5.77 -9.95 8.73
C GLN A 87 6.46 -10.71 7.59
N ASP A 88 6.64 -12.01 7.77
CA ASP A 88 7.33 -12.85 6.77
C ASP A 88 6.68 -12.76 5.38
N SER A 89 5.35 -12.75 5.32
CA SER A 89 4.63 -12.64 4.05
C SER A 89 4.88 -11.31 3.35
N GLN A 90 5.04 -10.22 4.11
CA GLN A 90 5.37 -8.91 3.55
C GLN A 90 6.79 -8.89 2.98
N ILE A 91 7.74 -9.52 3.67
CA ILE A 91 9.12 -9.62 3.22
C ILE A 91 9.20 -10.44 1.93
N GLU A 92 8.49 -11.57 1.89
CA GLU A 92 8.43 -12.43 0.70
C GLU A 92 7.89 -11.65 -0.51
N PHE A 93 6.77 -10.94 -0.32
CA PHE A 93 6.18 -10.14 -1.39
C PHE A 93 7.15 -9.08 -1.91
N LEU A 94 7.77 -8.32 -1.01
CA LEU A 94 8.69 -7.24 -1.40
C LEU A 94 9.91 -7.79 -2.15
N HIS A 95 10.46 -8.94 -1.71
CA HIS A 95 11.57 -9.57 -2.41
C HIS A 95 11.19 -10.03 -3.81
N ASP A 96 10.03 -10.67 -3.94
CA ASP A 96 9.58 -11.14 -5.25
C ASP A 96 9.28 -9.97 -6.20
N MET A 97 8.69 -8.90 -5.69
CA MET A 97 8.43 -7.72 -6.52
C MET A 97 9.72 -7.03 -6.96
N ALA A 98 10.72 -6.97 -6.07
CA ALA A 98 12.03 -6.41 -6.43
C ALA A 98 12.70 -7.23 -7.53
N LYS A 99 12.64 -8.56 -7.43
CA LYS A 99 13.18 -9.44 -8.49
C LYS A 99 12.48 -9.24 -9.83
N ASN A 100 11.22 -8.82 -9.81
CA ASN A 100 10.41 -8.65 -11.01
C ASN A 100 10.40 -7.19 -11.51
N GLY A 101 11.30 -6.36 -11.02
CA GLY A 101 11.52 -5.02 -11.55
C GLY A 101 10.76 -3.92 -10.86
N HIS A 102 10.10 -4.17 -9.74
CA HIS A 102 9.42 -3.13 -8.96
C HIS A 102 10.38 -2.50 -7.94
N TYR A 103 10.09 -1.24 -7.62
CA TYR A 103 10.77 -0.55 -6.52
C TYR A 103 10.02 -0.69 -5.23
#